data_b4f2e7f36f7e6e64ee986cf1c5405a1c
#
_entry.id   b4f2e7f36f7e6e64ee986cf1c5405a1c
#
_cell.length_a   1.000
_cell.length_b   1.000
_cell.length_c   1.000
_cell.angle_alpha   90.00
_cell.angle_beta   90.00
_cell.angle_gamma   90.00
#
_symmetry.space_group_name_H-M   'P 1'
#
loop_
_entity.id
_entity.type
_entity.pdbx_description
1 polymer ?
#
loop_
_entity_poly.entity_id
_entity_poly.type
_entity_poly.pdbx_seq_one_letter_code
_entity_poly.pdbx_strand_id
1 'polypeptide(L)'
;MAIIEALGAREILDSRGNPTVEVEVLLEDGTAARAAVPSGASTGAFEAVELRDGGKRYLGKGVEQAIKNVNDVIAPEVVGLDAQDQRLVDQTMIDLDGTKNKAKLGANAILGVSLAVAKASAEHADLSLFKYVGGNNAHVLPVPMMNILNGGAHADTNVDIQEFMVAPIGADSFKESLRWGAEIYHSLKSVLKKRGLATSIGDEGGFAPNLDSNRAALDLILEAVEGAGFKPGKEIALAMDVAATEFHENGKYSFEGKQISASEMIAYYSSLVASYPIVSIEDPLDEDDWDGWAAITKELGSKIQLVGDDLFVTNPERLAKGIAANTANALLVKVNQIGSLTETLDAVEMAHRAGYRSMMSHRSGETEDVTIADLAVATNCGQIKTGAPARSERVAKYNQLLRIEEELAEGARYAGRGAFPRFNG
;
A
#
# COMPACT_ATOMS: atom_id res chain seq x y z
N MET A 1 -0.51 -28.22 -17.48
CA MET A 1 0.75 -27.74 -16.88
C MET A 1 1.18 -26.51 -17.67
N ALA A 2 1.41 -25.45 -16.98
CA ALA A 2 1.85 -24.17 -17.52
C ALA A 2 3.37 -24.05 -17.36
N ILE A 3 4.13 -24.78 -18.15
CA ILE A 3 5.58 -24.86 -17.98
C ILE A 3 6.24 -23.54 -18.37
N ILE A 4 7.11 -23.02 -17.51
CA ILE A 4 7.91 -21.83 -17.78
C ILE A 4 8.97 -22.17 -18.84
N GLU A 5 8.85 -21.63 -20.04
CA GLU A 5 9.78 -21.80 -21.15
C GLU A 5 10.97 -20.84 -21.04
N ALA A 6 10.68 -19.57 -20.72
CA ALA A 6 11.69 -18.53 -20.58
C ALA A 6 11.22 -17.42 -19.63
N LEU A 7 12.18 -16.74 -19.05
CA LEU A 7 11.93 -15.48 -18.36
C LEU A 7 13.12 -14.53 -18.54
N GLY A 8 12.83 -13.23 -18.49
CA GLY A 8 13.84 -12.19 -18.61
C GLY A 8 13.43 -10.91 -17.92
N ALA A 9 14.41 -10.19 -17.41
CA ALA A 9 14.19 -8.91 -16.76
C ALA A 9 14.80 -7.76 -17.55
N ARG A 10 14.21 -6.57 -17.39
CA ARG A 10 14.72 -5.30 -17.90
C ARG A 10 14.57 -4.17 -16.89
N GLU A 11 15.34 -3.13 -17.11
CA GLU A 11 15.18 -1.88 -16.35
C GLU A 11 14.11 -1.01 -17.01
N ILE A 12 13.19 -0.50 -16.20
CA ILE A 12 12.22 0.53 -16.56
C ILE A 12 12.28 1.67 -15.56
N LEU A 13 11.54 2.76 -15.77
CA LEU A 13 11.48 3.87 -14.83
C LEU A 13 10.18 3.83 -14.00
N ASP A 14 10.31 4.14 -12.72
CA ASP A 14 9.18 4.39 -11.83
C ASP A 14 8.60 5.81 -12.00
N SER A 15 7.54 6.13 -11.28
CA SER A 15 6.85 7.43 -11.31
C SER A 15 7.69 8.61 -10.83
N ARG A 16 8.83 8.34 -10.18
CA ARG A 16 9.81 9.34 -9.75
C ARG A 16 11.00 9.47 -10.72
N GLY A 17 11.01 8.71 -11.82
CA GLY A 17 12.11 8.65 -12.77
C GLY A 17 13.32 7.85 -12.27
N ASN A 18 13.17 7.04 -11.22
CA ASN A 18 14.19 6.10 -10.77
C ASN A 18 14.03 4.76 -11.49
N PRO A 19 15.12 4.02 -11.76
CA PRO A 19 15.02 2.70 -12.35
C PRO A 19 14.37 1.70 -11.40
N THR A 20 13.60 0.78 -11.97
CA THR A 20 13.05 -0.39 -11.30
C THR A 20 13.06 -1.60 -12.22
N VAL A 21 12.75 -2.78 -11.68
CA VAL A 21 12.78 -4.07 -12.38
C VAL A 21 11.41 -4.37 -12.99
N GLU A 22 11.39 -4.73 -14.27
CA GLU A 22 10.27 -5.40 -14.91
C GLU A 22 10.72 -6.81 -15.35
N VAL A 23 9.92 -7.82 -15.02
CA VAL A 23 10.15 -9.21 -15.43
C VAL A 23 9.05 -9.64 -16.39
N GLU A 24 9.43 -10.36 -17.43
CA GLU A 24 8.55 -11.01 -18.40
C GLU A 24 8.76 -12.51 -18.37
N VAL A 25 7.67 -13.27 -18.35
CA VAL A 25 7.65 -14.74 -18.35
C VAL A 25 6.93 -15.22 -19.60
N LEU A 26 7.50 -16.22 -20.26
CA LEU A 26 6.90 -16.95 -21.39
C LEU A 26 6.65 -18.40 -20.98
N LEU A 27 5.48 -18.93 -21.25
CA LEU A 27 5.10 -20.32 -21.07
C LEU A 27 5.21 -21.11 -22.39
N GLU A 28 5.34 -22.44 -22.32
CA GLU A 28 5.49 -23.32 -23.50
C GLU A 28 4.32 -23.23 -24.50
N ASP A 29 3.13 -22.81 -24.05
CA ASP A 29 1.97 -22.63 -24.94
C ASP A 29 1.96 -21.26 -25.66
N GLY A 30 2.98 -20.43 -25.40
CA GLY A 30 3.12 -19.09 -25.97
C GLY A 30 2.45 -17.98 -25.13
N THR A 31 1.84 -18.32 -23.99
CA THR A 31 1.32 -17.33 -23.04
C THR A 31 2.47 -16.51 -22.45
N ALA A 32 2.34 -15.18 -22.45
CA ALA A 32 3.38 -14.31 -21.92
C ALA A 32 2.76 -13.23 -21.02
N ALA A 33 3.39 -12.96 -19.88
CA ALA A 33 2.98 -11.90 -18.98
C ALA A 33 4.18 -11.18 -18.36
N ARG A 34 3.95 -9.97 -17.88
CA ARG A 34 4.98 -9.16 -17.24
C ARG A 34 4.48 -8.51 -15.96
N ALA A 35 5.42 -8.24 -15.05
CA ALA A 35 5.17 -7.50 -13.83
C ALA A 35 6.29 -6.51 -13.56
N ALA A 36 5.94 -5.31 -13.11
CA ALA A 36 6.87 -4.28 -12.70
C ALA A 36 6.85 -4.11 -11.19
N VAL A 37 8.03 -3.94 -10.60
CA VAL A 37 8.19 -3.89 -9.14
C VAL A 37 8.12 -2.43 -8.64
N PRO A 38 7.29 -2.12 -7.63
CA PRO A 38 7.27 -0.80 -7.02
C PRO A 38 8.49 -0.57 -6.09
N SER A 39 8.76 0.72 -5.78
CA SER A 39 9.91 1.13 -4.95
C SER A 39 9.51 2.17 -3.90
N GLY A 40 9.94 2.01 -2.64
CA GLY A 40 9.67 2.96 -1.57
C GLY A 40 10.55 4.21 -1.61
N ALA A 41 10.07 5.33 -1.02
CA ALA A 41 10.89 6.49 -0.67
C ALA A 41 11.39 6.37 0.78
N SER A 42 10.48 6.19 1.74
CA SER A 42 10.75 5.72 3.09
C SER A 42 10.70 4.18 3.09
N THR A 43 11.57 3.56 3.87
CA THR A 43 11.64 2.09 3.98
C THR A 43 11.81 1.72 5.46
N GLY A 44 10.94 0.88 5.98
CA GLY A 44 11.09 0.30 7.30
C GLY A 44 12.40 -0.50 7.43
N ALA A 45 13.04 -0.44 8.59
CA ALA A 45 14.35 -1.08 8.81
C ALA A 45 14.32 -2.61 8.59
N PHE A 46 13.16 -3.22 8.63
CA PHE A 46 12.98 -4.67 8.53
C PHE A 46 12.42 -5.14 7.19
N GLU A 47 12.31 -4.25 6.19
CA GLU A 47 11.91 -4.62 4.83
C GLU A 47 12.93 -5.57 4.18
N ALA A 48 12.44 -6.41 3.27
CA ALA A 48 13.31 -7.16 2.37
C ALA A 48 14.12 -6.19 1.47
N VAL A 49 15.35 -6.57 1.15
CA VAL A 49 16.31 -5.67 0.49
C VAL A 49 15.93 -5.43 -0.96
N GLU A 50 15.60 -4.19 -1.30
CA GLU A 50 15.59 -3.72 -2.67
C GLU A 50 17.04 -3.55 -3.15
N LEU A 51 17.48 -4.44 -4.05
CA LEU A 51 18.87 -4.43 -4.50
C LEU A 51 19.11 -3.27 -5.48
N ARG A 52 20.04 -2.39 -5.10
CA ARG A 52 20.50 -1.23 -5.89
C ARG A 52 22.00 -1.36 -6.19
N ASP A 53 22.41 -0.93 -7.40
CA ASP A 53 23.78 -1.11 -7.88
C ASP A 53 24.81 -0.24 -7.15
N GLY A 54 24.37 0.90 -6.56
CA GLY A 54 25.29 1.91 -6.07
C GLY A 54 26.03 2.65 -7.22
N GLY A 55 27.16 3.26 -6.90
CA GLY A 55 28.00 3.89 -7.91
C GLY A 55 27.39 5.20 -8.49
N LYS A 56 27.70 5.49 -9.78
CA LYS A 56 27.32 6.78 -10.40
C LYS A 56 26.07 6.70 -11.29
N ARG A 57 25.81 5.51 -11.85
CA ARG A 57 24.66 5.32 -12.74
C ARG A 57 23.38 5.52 -11.97
N TYR A 58 22.45 6.34 -12.51
CA TYR A 58 21.21 6.75 -11.81
C TYR A 58 21.46 7.22 -10.37
N LEU A 59 22.56 7.90 -10.10
CA LEU A 59 22.94 8.38 -8.77
C LEU A 59 22.98 7.26 -7.70
N GLY A 60 23.37 6.04 -8.13
CA GLY A 60 23.43 4.86 -7.27
C GLY A 60 22.16 4.02 -7.22
N LYS A 61 21.07 4.45 -7.87
CA LYS A 61 19.77 3.78 -7.85
C LYS A 61 19.56 2.75 -8.98
N GLY A 62 20.59 2.42 -9.77
CA GLY A 62 20.52 1.40 -10.83
C GLY A 62 20.06 0.03 -10.30
N VAL A 63 19.53 -0.82 -11.18
CA VAL A 63 19.04 -2.17 -10.85
C VAL A 63 19.62 -3.27 -11.76
N GLU A 64 20.76 -2.99 -12.41
CA GLU A 64 21.41 -3.94 -13.33
C GLU A 64 21.79 -5.23 -12.63
N GLN A 65 22.23 -5.18 -11.35
CA GLN A 65 22.55 -6.38 -10.60
C GLN A 65 21.30 -7.23 -10.31
N ALA A 66 20.18 -6.61 -9.96
CA ALA A 66 18.92 -7.32 -9.79
C ALA A 66 18.45 -7.98 -11.10
N ILE A 67 18.55 -7.28 -12.23
CA ILE A 67 18.25 -7.81 -13.57
C ILE A 67 19.17 -9.00 -13.89
N LYS A 68 20.46 -8.87 -13.64
CA LYS A 68 21.41 -9.96 -13.83
C LYS A 68 21.08 -11.16 -12.94
N ASN A 69 20.68 -10.95 -11.70
CA ASN A 69 20.26 -12.02 -10.82
C ASN A 69 19.02 -12.75 -11.36
N VAL A 70 18.05 -12.02 -11.96
CA VAL A 70 16.92 -12.68 -12.64
C VAL A 70 17.40 -13.50 -13.82
N ASN A 71 18.17 -12.91 -14.74
CA ASN A 71 18.51 -13.55 -16.02
C ASN A 71 19.50 -14.70 -15.88
N ASP A 72 20.52 -14.56 -15.01
CA ASP A 72 21.64 -15.47 -14.93
C ASP A 72 21.56 -16.47 -13.77
N VAL A 73 20.77 -16.15 -12.72
CA VAL A 73 20.73 -16.95 -11.49
C VAL A 73 19.33 -17.55 -11.24
N ILE A 74 18.26 -16.74 -11.32
CA ILE A 74 16.89 -17.22 -11.05
C ILE A 74 16.35 -18.00 -12.26
N ALA A 75 16.51 -17.46 -13.48
CA ALA A 75 15.95 -18.08 -14.69
C ALA A 75 16.36 -19.54 -14.88
N PRO A 76 17.65 -19.93 -14.73
CA PRO A 76 18.05 -21.34 -14.87
C PRO A 76 17.38 -22.30 -13.89
N GLU A 77 16.95 -21.83 -12.71
CA GLU A 77 16.36 -22.64 -11.64
C GLU A 77 14.85 -22.75 -11.74
N VAL A 78 14.17 -21.75 -12.34
CA VAL A 78 12.70 -21.74 -12.44
C VAL A 78 12.17 -22.14 -13.82
N VAL A 79 12.99 -22.04 -14.87
CA VAL A 79 12.64 -22.58 -16.19
C VAL A 79 12.43 -24.09 -16.10
N GLY A 80 11.32 -24.58 -16.69
CA GLY A 80 10.92 -25.99 -16.59
C GLY A 80 9.99 -26.30 -15.41
N LEU A 81 9.79 -25.37 -14.46
CA LEU A 81 8.78 -25.51 -13.41
C LEU A 81 7.37 -25.23 -13.97
N ASP A 82 6.36 -25.77 -13.29
CA ASP A 82 4.97 -25.44 -13.57
C ASP A 82 4.64 -24.08 -12.92
N ALA A 83 4.34 -23.08 -13.73
CA ALA A 83 3.99 -21.73 -13.29
C ALA A 83 2.76 -21.72 -12.37
N GLN A 84 1.87 -22.70 -12.45
CA GLN A 84 0.70 -22.82 -11.56
C GLN A 84 1.06 -23.27 -10.14
N ASP A 85 2.26 -23.83 -9.94
CA ASP A 85 2.77 -24.10 -8.59
C ASP A 85 3.53 -22.88 -8.03
N GLN A 86 2.80 -21.79 -7.82
CA GLN A 86 3.34 -20.53 -7.31
C GLN A 86 4.22 -20.71 -6.07
N ARG A 87 3.79 -21.56 -5.14
CA ARG A 87 4.54 -21.78 -3.89
C ARG A 87 5.88 -22.45 -4.14
N LEU A 88 5.97 -23.38 -5.08
CA LEU A 88 7.22 -24.00 -5.45
C LEU A 88 8.16 -22.99 -6.12
N VAL A 89 7.63 -22.18 -7.06
CA VAL A 89 8.43 -21.15 -7.74
C VAL A 89 8.99 -20.14 -6.73
N ASP A 90 8.15 -19.60 -5.85
CA ASP A 90 8.57 -18.63 -4.84
C ASP A 90 9.57 -19.25 -3.85
N GLN A 91 9.32 -20.47 -3.37
CA GLN A 91 10.23 -21.17 -2.45
C GLN A 91 11.58 -21.47 -3.09
N THR A 92 11.61 -21.86 -4.38
CA THR A 92 12.86 -22.07 -5.13
C THR A 92 13.72 -20.81 -5.12
N MET A 93 13.12 -19.64 -5.35
CA MET A 93 13.85 -18.36 -5.33
C MET A 93 14.31 -17.96 -3.92
N ILE A 94 13.47 -18.20 -2.92
CA ILE A 94 13.79 -17.93 -1.50
C ILE A 94 14.97 -18.78 -1.04
N ASP A 95 14.98 -20.06 -1.36
CA ASP A 95 16.05 -20.99 -1.03
C ASP A 95 17.36 -20.65 -1.78
N LEU A 96 17.24 -20.19 -3.02
CA LEU A 96 18.37 -19.75 -3.85
C LEU A 96 19.02 -18.47 -3.29
N ASP A 97 18.25 -17.56 -2.76
CA ASP A 97 18.74 -16.38 -2.02
C ASP A 97 19.39 -16.81 -0.70
N GLY A 98 18.71 -17.59 0.10
CA GLY A 98 19.21 -18.17 1.36
C GLY A 98 19.44 -17.15 2.48
N THR A 99 19.09 -15.86 2.30
CA THR A 99 19.17 -14.83 3.34
C THR A 99 17.77 -14.51 3.89
N LYS A 100 17.69 -14.04 5.14
CA LYS A 100 16.40 -13.75 5.77
C LYS A 100 15.62 -12.61 5.09
N ASN A 101 16.34 -11.65 4.51
CA ASN A 101 15.78 -10.43 3.93
C ASN A 101 16.03 -10.30 2.42
N LYS A 102 16.30 -11.40 1.71
CA LYS A 102 16.54 -11.44 0.27
C LYS A 102 17.71 -10.54 -0.21
N ALA A 103 18.72 -10.37 0.65
CA ALA A 103 19.83 -9.45 0.38
C ALA A 103 20.80 -9.94 -0.72
N LYS A 104 20.82 -11.24 -1.06
CA LYS A 104 21.71 -11.80 -2.06
C LYS A 104 21.21 -11.57 -3.49
N LEU A 105 19.96 -11.89 -3.76
CA LEU A 105 19.36 -11.75 -5.10
C LEU A 105 18.62 -10.43 -5.27
N GLY A 106 18.07 -9.89 -4.18
CA GLY A 106 17.21 -8.73 -4.15
C GLY A 106 15.73 -9.07 -4.13
N ALA A 107 14.98 -8.47 -3.21
CA ALA A 107 13.53 -8.64 -3.15
C ALA A 107 12.85 -8.16 -4.44
N ASN A 108 13.38 -7.14 -5.10
CA ASN A 108 12.90 -6.65 -6.38
C ASN A 108 13.07 -7.68 -7.51
N ALA A 109 14.17 -8.42 -7.54
CA ALA A 109 14.37 -9.52 -8.51
C ALA A 109 13.37 -10.66 -8.26
N ILE A 110 13.25 -11.12 -7.02
CA ILE A 110 12.38 -12.23 -6.64
C ILE A 110 10.91 -11.88 -6.87
N LEU A 111 10.46 -10.69 -6.42
CA LEU A 111 9.08 -10.24 -6.58
C LEU A 111 8.68 -10.08 -8.05
N GLY A 112 9.58 -9.55 -8.88
CA GLY A 112 9.31 -9.40 -10.31
C GLY A 112 8.97 -10.74 -10.97
N VAL A 113 9.74 -11.78 -10.67
CA VAL A 113 9.48 -13.15 -11.17
C VAL A 113 8.19 -13.70 -10.56
N SER A 114 8.02 -13.60 -9.25
CA SER A 114 6.84 -14.10 -8.53
C SER A 114 5.53 -13.57 -9.12
N LEU A 115 5.45 -12.26 -9.34
CA LEU A 115 4.25 -11.61 -9.89
C LEU A 115 4.05 -11.90 -11.39
N ALA A 116 5.13 -11.94 -12.18
CA ALA A 116 5.04 -12.25 -13.60
C ALA A 116 4.56 -13.71 -13.83
N VAL A 117 5.03 -14.65 -13.02
CA VAL A 117 4.59 -16.06 -13.02
C VAL A 117 3.10 -16.15 -12.66
N ALA A 118 2.64 -15.47 -11.61
CA ALA A 118 1.22 -15.45 -11.24
C ALA A 118 0.34 -14.92 -12.38
N LYS A 119 0.76 -13.85 -13.04
CA LYS A 119 0.03 -13.25 -14.18
C LYS A 119 0.02 -14.20 -15.39
N ALA A 120 1.16 -14.82 -15.73
CA ALA A 120 1.22 -15.79 -16.82
C ALA A 120 0.32 -17.01 -16.54
N SER A 121 0.29 -17.47 -15.31
CA SER A 121 -0.59 -18.58 -14.88
C SER A 121 -2.08 -18.21 -14.97
N ALA A 122 -2.44 -16.99 -14.60
CA ALA A 122 -3.80 -16.50 -14.74
C ALA A 122 -4.24 -16.43 -16.20
N GLU A 123 -3.38 -15.87 -17.07
CA GLU A 123 -3.59 -15.78 -18.52
C GLU A 123 -3.71 -17.17 -19.16
N HIS A 124 -2.82 -18.10 -18.80
CA HIS A 124 -2.88 -19.51 -19.25
C HIS A 124 -4.19 -20.19 -18.85
N ALA A 125 -4.73 -19.85 -17.67
CA ALA A 125 -6.00 -20.41 -17.18
C ALA A 125 -7.24 -19.70 -17.75
N ASP A 126 -7.07 -18.68 -18.63
CA ASP A 126 -8.13 -17.80 -19.13
C ASP A 126 -8.95 -17.15 -17.98
N LEU A 127 -8.23 -16.70 -16.93
CA LEU A 127 -8.77 -16.04 -15.76
C LEU A 127 -8.13 -14.67 -15.55
N SER A 128 -8.92 -13.70 -15.09
CA SER A 128 -8.38 -12.48 -14.51
C SER A 128 -7.54 -12.79 -13.26
N LEU A 129 -6.50 -12.00 -12.98
CA LEU A 129 -5.55 -12.27 -11.88
C LEU A 129 -6.27 -12.38 -10.53
N PHE A 130 -7.25 -11.52 -10.26
CA PHE A 130 -7.98 -11.58 -8.99
C PHE A 130 -8.77 -12.88 -8.82
N LYS A 131 -9.33 -13.45 -9.91
CA LYS A 131 -10.02 -14.75 -9.88
C LYS A 131 -9.04 -15.90 -9.73
N TYR A 132 -7.91 -15.83 -10.42
CA TYR A 132 -6.88 -16.86 -10.35
C TYR A 132 -6.32 -16.98 -8.91
N VAL A 133 -5.97 -15.86 -8.29
CA VAL A 133 -5.38 -15.85 -6.93
C VAL A 133 -6.45 -16.07 -5.85
N GLY A 134 -7.61 -15.43 -5.96
CA GLY A 134 -8.64 -15.43 -4.90
C GLY A 134 -9.73 -16.48 -5.05
N GLY A 135 -9.77 -17.16 -6.21
CA GLY A 135 -10.78 -18.17 -6.52
C GLY A 135 -12.20 -17.60 -6.63
N ASN A 136 -13.18 -18.46 -6.58
CA ASN A 136 -14.61 -18.11 -6.76
C ASN A 136 -15.17 -17.16 -5.70
N ASN A 137 -14.48 -16.98 -4.57
CA ASN A 137 -14.93 -16.10 -3.50
C ASN A 137 -14.36 -14.67 -3.60
N ALA A 138 -13.52 -14.36 -4.57
CA ALA A 138 -12.99 -13.03 -4.81
C ALA A 138 -14.07 -12.13 -5.43
N HIS A 139 -14.70 -11.27 -4.63
CA HIS A 139 -15.83 -10.44 -5.06
C HIS A 139 -15.99 -9.12 -4.30
N VAL A 140 -15.13 -8.85 -3.29
CA VAL A 140 -15.24 -7.65 -2.47
C VAL A 140 -14.37 -6.54 -3.05
N LEU A 141 -15.02 -5.48 -3.58
CA LEU A 141 -14.36 -4.24 -4.00
C LEU A 141 -13.92 -3.45 -2.77
N PRO A 142 -12.64 -3.04 -2.70
CA PRO A 142 -12.12 -2.34 -1.53
C PRO A 142 -12.62 -0.89 -1.43
N VAL A 143 -12.71 -0.36 -0.21
CA VAL A 143 -12.81 1.09 0.01
C VAL A 143 -11.47 1.73 -0.37
N PRO A 144 -11.45 2.67 -1.33
CA PRO A 144 -10.24 3.41 -1.65
C PRO A 144 -9.95 4.47 -0.57
N MET A 145 -8.78 4.36 0.05
CA MET A 145 -8.26 5.37 0.98
C MET A 145 -7.38 6.32 0.18
N MET A 146 -7.99 7.41 -0.31
CA MET A 146 -7.37 8.30 -1.29
C MET A 146 -6.58 9.39 -0.59
N ASN A 147 -5.26 9.39 -0.73
CA ASN A 147 -4.37 10.42 -0.21
C ASN A 147 -4.52 11.72 -1.00
N ILE A 148 -5.24 12.71 -0.47
CA ILE A 148 -5.54 13.97 -1.16
C ILE A 148 -4.75 15.17 -0.65
N LEU A 149 -4.06 15.04 0.50
CA LEU A 149 -3.17 16.07 1.05
C LEU A 149 -1.94 15.41 1.66
N ASN A 150 -0.76 15.86 1.27
CA ASN A 150 0.55 15.34 1.66
C ASN A 150 1.28 16.29 2.61
N GLY A 151 2.01 15.70 3.56
CA GLY A 151 3.00 16.33 4.41
C GLY A 151 4.22 15.42 4.59
N GLY A 152 4.93 15.56 5.70
CA GLY A 152 6.06 14.72 6.07
C GLY A 152 7.08 14.52 4.96
N ALA A 153 7.57 13.31 4.80
CA ALA A 153 8.56 12.95 3.76
C ALA A 153 8.00 12.98 2.33
N HIS A 154 6.67 13.01 2.15
CA HIS A 154 6.03 12.99 0.83
C HIS A 154 5.86 14.37 0.18
N ALA A 155 6.19 15.45 0.90
CA ALA A 155 6.06 16.82 0.38
C ALA A 155 6.99 17.80 1.09
N ASP A 156 7.49 18.80 0.36
CA ASP A 156 8.26 19.90 0.93
C ASP A 156 7.29 20.92 1.57
N THR A 157 6.78 20.58 2.77
CA THR A 157 5.82 21.38 3.54
C THR A 157 6.18 21.40 5.02
N ASN A 158 5.46 22.20 5.81
CA ASN A 158 5.60 22.27 7.26
C ASN A 158 4.57 21.41 8.02
N VAL A 159 3.89 20.50 7.34
CA VAL A 159 2.93 19.56 7.93
C VAL A 159 3.66 18.27 8.27
N ASP A 160 3.61 17.81 9.53
CA ASP A 160 4.39 16.64 9.98
C ASP A 160 3.75 15.31 9.55
N ILE A 161 2.43 15.19 9.61
CA ILE A 161 1.70 13.99 9.19
C ILE A 161 1.84 13.80 7.69
N GLN A 162 2.28 12.60 7.27
CA GLN A 162 2.70 12.32 5.90
C GLN A 162 1.54 12.29 4.91
N GLU A 163 0.39 11.69 5.29
CA GLU A 163 -0.78 11.56 4.41
C GLU A 163 -2.09 11.80 5.13
N PHE A 164 -2.98 12.52 4.43
CA PHE A 164 -4.36 12.70 4.83
C PHE A 164 -5.29 12.16 3.74
N MET A 165 -6.08 11.17 4.10
CA MET A 165 -6.90 10.41 3.17
C MET A 165 -8.39 10.60 3.40
N VAL A 166 -9.16 10.54 2.32
CA VAL A 166 -10.61 10.38 2.34
C VAL A 166 -10.98 8.94 2.01
N ALA A 167 -11.97 8.41 2.72
CA ALA A 167 -12.51 7.07 2.55
C ALA A 167 -14.03 7.15 2.33
N PRO A 168 -14.54 6.91 1.10
CA PRO A 168 -15.98 6.96 0.78
C PRO A 168 -16.73 5.74 1.29
N ILE A 169 -16.94 5.66 2.62
CA ILE A 169 -17.53 4.50 3.29
C ILE A 169 -19.04 4.35 3.08
N GLY A 170 -19.71 5.40 2.64
CA GLY A 170 -21.16 5.43 2.43
C GLY A 170 -21.60 5.22 0.98
N ALA A 171 -20.69 5.00 0.05
CA ALA A 171 -21.02 4.74 -1.34
C ALA A 171 -21.62 3.32 -1.54
N ASP A 172 -22.47 3.18 -2.55
CA ASP A 172 -23.15 1.91 -2.85
C ASP A 172 -22.32 1.00 -3.78
N SER A 173 -21.28 1.55 -4.44
CA SER A 173 -20.42 0.83 -5.39
C SER A 173 -19.01 1.42 -5.39
N PHE A 174 -18.05 0.67 -5.93
CA PHE A 174 -16.69 1.18 -6.11
C PHE A 174 -16.69 2.37 -7.09
N LYS A 175 -17.44 2.29 -8.17
CA LYS A 175 -17.58 3.37 -9.16
C LYS A 175 -18.06 4.68 -8.51
N GLU A 176 -19.08 4.61 -7.66
CA GLU A 176 -19.56 5.79 -6.91
C GLU A 176 -18.52 6.29 -5.92
N SER A 177 -17.84 5.39 -5.22
CA SER A 177 -16.79 5.78 -4.27
C SER A 177 -15.64 6.54 -4.95
N LEU A 178 -15.23 6.10 -6.14
CA LEU A 178 -14.20 6.77 -6.93
C LEU A 178 -14.66 8.14 -7.44
N ARG A 179 -15.91 8.24 -7.92
CA ARG A 179 -16.51 9.52 -8.30
C ARG A 179 -16.50 10.52 -7.13
N TRP A 180 -16.96 10.10 -5.96
CA TRP A 180 -16.98 10.95 -4.77
C TRP A 180 -15.58 11.45 -4.41
N GLY A 181 -14.59 10.55 -4.40
CA GLY A 181 -13.20 10.92 -4.14
C GLY A 181 -12.66 11.94 -5.14
N ALA A 182 -12.94 11.79 -6.43
CA ALA A 182 -12.52 12.72 -7.47
C ALA A 182 -13.20 14.10 -7.31
N GLU A 183 -14.49 14.14 -7.00
CA GLU A 183 -15.22 15.38 -6.74
C GLU A 183 -14.68 16.12 -5.51
N ILE A 184 -14.37 15.39 -4.42
CA ILE A 184 -13.74 15.96 -3.22
C ILE A 184 -12.34 16.49 -3.53
N TYR A 185 -11.54 15.75 -4.31
CA TYR A 185 -10.21 16.18 -4.72
C TYR A 185 -10.26 17.52 -5.49
N HIS A 186 -11.19 17.69 -6.42
CA HIS A 186 -11.39 18.94 -7.13
C HIS A 186 -11.97 20.06 -6.27
N SER A 187 -12.84 19.73 -5.30
CA SER A 187 -13.33 20.67 -4.29
C SER A 187 -12.16 21.18 -3.44
N LEU A 188 -11.29 20.29 -2.93
CA LEU A 188 -10.09 20.67 -2.17
C LEU A 188 -9.18 21.59 -2.96
N LYS A 189 -8.95 21.32 -4.24
CA LYS A 189 -8.17 22.22 -5.12
C LYS A 189 -8.79 23.62 -5.18
N SER A 190 -10.12 23.70 -5.20
CA SER A 190 -10.83 24.99 -5.24
C SER A 190 -10.74 25.73 -3.91
N VAL A 191 -10.84 25.03 -2.78
CA VAL A 191 -10.66 25.57 -1.43
C VAL A 191 -9.25 26.14 -1.26
N LEU A 192 -8.21 25.37 -1.63
CA LEU A 192 -6.81 25.80 -1.56
C LEU A 192 -6.57 27.08 -2.39
N LYS A 193 -7.06 27.12 -3.65
CA LYS A 193 -6.96 28.30 -4.50
C LYS A 193 -7.62 29.53 -3.90
N LYS A 194 -8.83 29.40 -3.32
CA LYS A 194 -9.55 30.51 -2.68
C LYS A 194 -8.77 31.07 -1.49
N ARG A 195 -8.03 30.23 -0.78
CA ARG A 195 -7.19 30.60 0.37
C ARG A 195 -5.79 31.07 -0.03
N GLY A 196 -5.45 31.08 -1.32
CA GLY A 196 -4.11 31.45 -1.83
C GLY A 196 -3.02 30.42 -1.49
N LEU A 197 -3.42 29.18 -1.18
CA LEU A 197 -2.50 28.08 -0.85
C LEU A 197 -2.03 27.35 -2.11
N ALA A 198 -0.88 26.68 -2.01
CA ALA A 198 -0.31 25.90 -3.10
C ALA A 198 -1.22 24.74 -3.52
N THR A 199 -1.29 24.50 -4.84
CA THR A 199 -1.98 23.35 -5.44
C THR A 199 -1.02 22.45 -6.22
N SER A 200 0.29 22.55 -5.93
CA SER A 200 1.27 21.55 -6.32
C SER A 200 0.97 20.22 -5.62
N ILE A 201 1.37 19.12 -6.26
CA ILE A 201 1.08 17.76 -5.76
C ILE A 201 2.39 17.06 -5.40
N GLY A 202 2.32 16.23 -4.38
CA GLY A 202 3.40 15.34 -3.96
C GLY A 202 3.52 14.09 -4.84
N ASP A 203 4.39 13.16 -4.45
CA ASP A 203 4.69 11.94 -5.19
C ASP A 203 3.47 11.04 -5.40
N GLU A 204 2.51 11.08 -4.51
CA GLU A 204 1.29 10.27 -4.56
C GLU A 204 0.06 11.02 -5.08
N GLY A 205 0.24 12.24 -5.56
CA GLY A 205 -0.80 13.05 -6.20
C GLY A 205 -1.64 13.91 -5.26
N GLY A 206 -1.46 13.82 -3.93
CA GLY A 206 -2.09 14.71 -2.95
C GLY A 206 -1.50 16.12 -3.01
N PHE A 207 -2.30 17.14 -2.65
CA PHE A 207 -1.84 18.51 -2.58
C PHE A 207 -0.86 18.73 -1.42
N ALA A 208 0.08 19.64 -1.58
CA ALA A 208 1.16 19.88 -0.64
C ALA A 208 1.22 21.38 -0.20
N PRO A 209 0.19 21.91 0.48
CA PRO A 209 0.21 23.27 1.00
C PRO A 209 1.01 23.38 2.29
N ASN A 210 1.62 24.54 2.55
CA ASN A 210 2.05 24.90 3.90
C ASN A 210 0.84 25.29 4.75
N LEU A 211 0.73 24.73 5.95
CA LEU A 211 -0.38 24.96 6.88
C LEU A 211 0.14 25.27 8.29
N ASP A 212 -0.70 25.91 9.11
CA ASP A 212 -0.33 26.31 10.48
C ASP A 212 -0.28 25.12 11.47
N SER A 213 -0.90 23.98 11.12
CA SER A 213 -0.93 22.78 11.96
C SER A 213 -1.45 21.55 11.16
N ASN A 214 -1.24 20.36 11.70
CA ASN A 214 -1.83 19.15 11.15
C ASN A 214 -3.38 19.16 11.22
N ARG A 215 -3.97 19.79 12.23
CA ARG A 215 -5.43 20.00 12.33
C ARG A 215 -5.98 20.83 11.18
N ALA A 216 -5.24 21.84 10.73
CA ALA A 216 -5.65 22.68 9.60
C ALA A 216 -5.80 21.88 8.30
N ALA A 217 -5.03 20.79 8.13
CA ALA A 217 -5.20 19.87 7.01
C ALA A 217 -6.55 19.15 7.06
N LEU A 218 -6.92 18.62 8.24
CA LEU A 218 -8.21 17.95 8.45
C LEU A 218 -9.39 18.90 8.25
N ASP A 219 -9.28 20.15 8.75
CA ASP A 219 -10.32 21.18 8.56
C ASP A 219 -10.53 21.51 7.08
N LEU A 220 -9.43 21.66 6.31
CA LEU A 220 -9.49 21.90 4.86
C LEU A 220 -10.15 20.75 4.11
N ILE A 221 -9.86 19.51 4.50
CA ILE A 221 -10.46 18.33 3.88
C ILE A 221 -11.96 18.28 4.22
N LEU A 222 -12.37 18.55 5.46
CA LEU A 222 -13.79 18.60 5.82
C LEU A 222 -14.53 19.70 5.04
N GLU A 223 -13.95 20.90 4.92
CA GLU A 223 -14.51 21.98 4.06
C GLU A 223 -14.68 21.50 2.61
N ALA A 224 -13.70 20.75 2.08
CA ALA A 224 -13.78 20.21 0.73
C ALA A 224 -14.86 19.13 0.58
N VAL A 225 -15.01 18.24 1.57
CA VAL A 225 -16.04 17.19 1.60
C VAL A 225 -17.43 17.82 1.62
N GLU A 226 -17.67 18.78 2.51
CA GLU A 226 -18.95 19.50 2.61
C GLU A 226 -19.21 20.35 1.36
N GLY A 227 -18.16 21.01 0.83
CA GLY A 227 -18.23 21.79 -0.40
C GLY A 227 -18.54 20.96 -1.65
N ALA A 228 -18.22 19.68 -1.64
CA ALA A 228 -18.60 18.71 -2.67
C ALA A 228 -20.02 18.12 -2.44
N GLY A 229 -20.68 18.47 -1.33
CA GLY A 229 -22.05 18.04 -1.00
C GLY A 229 -22.15 16.73 -0.21
N PHE A 230 -21.05 16.22 0.30
CA PHE A 230 -21.03 14.98 1.07
C PHE A 230 -21.01 15.22 2.59
N LYS A 231 -21.45 14.21 3.35
CA LYS A 231 -21.60 14.26 4.80
C LYS A 231 -20.43 13.56 5.49
N PRO A 232 -19.54 14.31 6.21
CA PRO A 232 -18.48 13.72 7.01
C PRO A 232 -19.03 12.70 8.03
N GLY A 233 -18.31 11.60 8.23
CA GLY A 233 -18.63 10.51 9.15
C GLY A 233 -19.72 9.56 8.64
N LYS A 234 -20.64 10.03 7.82
CA LYS A 234 -21.70 9.20 7.26
C LYS A 234 -21.34 8.64 5.87
N GLU A 235 -20.92 9.50 4.97
CA GLU A 235 -20.60 9.18 3.57
C GLU A 235 -19.10 9.09 3.37
N ILE A 236 -18.37 10.05 3.95
CA ILE A 236 -16.91 10.14 3.86
C ILE A 236 -16.32 10.09 5.27
N ALA A 237 -15.41 9.17 5.48
CA ALA A 237 -14.54 9.13 6.64
C ALA A 237 -13.13 9.62 6.27
N LEU A 238 -12.33 9.94 7.30
CA LEU A 238 -10.94 10.36 7.15
C LEU A 238 -10.00 9.26 7.62
N ALA A 239 -8.81 9.22 7.03
CA ALA A 239 -7.72 8.41 7.53
C ALA A 239 -6.40 9.19 7.41
N MET A 240 -5.41 8.76 8.17
CA MET A 240 -4.08 9.37 8.18
C MET A 240 -3.01 8.28 8.13
N ASP A 241 -1.90 8.61 7.48
CA ASP A 241 -0.62 7.94 7.66
C ASP A 241 0.33 8.95 8.30
N VAL A 242 0.80 8.64 9.48
CA VAL A 242 1.63 9.56 10.27
C VAL A 242 3.10 9.37 9.97
N ALA A 243 3.53 8.12 9.66
CA ALA A 243 4.93 7.74 9.46
C ALA A 243 5.82 8.25 10.60
N ALA A 244 5.42 8.00 11.85
CA ALA A 244 6.00 8.65 13.02
C ALA A 244 7.48 8.32 13.26
N THR A 245 7.99 7.23 12.69
CA THR A 245 9.42 6.89 12.70
C THR A 245 10.29 7.98 12.08
N GLU A 246 9.78 8.68 11.05
CA GLU A 246 10.50 9.74 10.31
C GLU A 246 10.86 10.95 11.19
N PHE A 247 10.13 11.20 12.27
CA PHE A 247 10.38 12.30 13.19
C PHE A 247 10.60 11.85 14.65
N HIS A 248 10.92 10.55 14.85
CA HIS A 248 11.28 9.99 16.15
C HIS A 248 12.79 9.96 16.33
N GLU A 249 13.27 10.54 17.43
CA GLU A 249 14.68 10.50 17.79
C GLU A 249 14.85 10.50 19.33
N ASN A 250 15.75 9.64 19.83
CA ASN A 250 16.09 9.55 21.26
C ASN A 250 14.87 9.38 22.20
N GLY A 251 13.85 8.60 21.79
CA GLY A 251 12.64 8.36 22.57
C GLY A 251 11.65 9.53 22.61
N LYS A 252 11.78 10.48 21.69
CA LYS A 252 10.93 11.66 21.53
C LYS A 252 10.49 11.83 20.08
N TYR A 253 9.35 12.45 19.92
CA TYR A 253 8.79 12.81 18.62
C TYR A 253 8.91 14.32 18.39
N SER A 254 9.58 14.74 17.31
CA SER A 254 9.65 16.14 16.85
C SER A 254 8.36 16.50 16.13
N PHE A 255 7.33 16.95 16.85
CA PHE A 255 6.01 17.13 16.32
C PHE A 255 5.46 18.55 16.58
N GLU A 256 4.98 19.24 15.53
CA GLU A 256 4.52 20.65 15.56
C GLU A 256 5.52 21.56 16.30
N GLY A 257 6.81 21.40 15.97
CA GLY A 257 7.91 22.19 16.53
C GLY A 257 8.24 21.92 18.01
N LYS A 258 7.72 20.82 18.58
CA LYS A 258 7.96 20.41 19.98
C LYS A 258 8.56 18.99 20.06
N GLN A 259 9.29 18.75 21.15
CA GLN A 259 9.73 17.39 21.51
C GLN A 259 8.72 16.79 22.48
N ILE A 260 7.95 15.81 22.02
CA ILE A 260 6.88 15.19 22.81
C ILE A 260 7.12 13.69 22.99
N SER A 261 6.49 13.11 24.01
CA SER A 261 6.55 11.68 24.34
C SER A 261 5.48 10.89 23.57
N ALA A 262 5.61 9.55 23.55
CA ALA A 262 4.58 8.66 23.02
C ALA A 262 3.20 8.89 23.67
N SER A 263 3.16 9.12 25.00
CA SER A 263 1.91 9.39 25.70
C SER A 263 1.25 10.71 25.29
N GLU A 264 2.04 11.75 24.98
CA GLU A 264 1.52 13.01 24.42
C GLU A 264 1.04 12.84 22.99
N MET A 265 1.73 12.04 22.16
CA MET A 265 1.25 11.66 20.82
C MET A 265 -0.10 10.92 20.89
N ILE A 266 -0.24 9.94 21.79
CA ILE A 266 -1.49 9.20 22.00
C ILE A 266 -2.63 10.14 22.41
N ALA A 267 -2.36 11.08 23.33
CA ALA A 267 -3.36 12.09 23.75
C ALA A 267 -3.76 13.00 22.57
N TYR A 268 -2.82 13.38 21.72
CA TYR A 268 -3.10 14.15 20.50
C TYR A 268 -4.03 13.38 19.56
N TYR A 269 -3.73 12.11 19.24
CA TYR A 269 -4.60 11.28 18.39
C TYR A 269 -5.97 11.06 19.01
N SER A 270 -6.04 10.82 20.32
CA SER A 270 -7.33 10.69 21.03
C SER A 270 -8.20 11.95 20.86
N SER A 271 -7.58 13.13 20.90
CA SER A 271 -8.27 14.41 20.65
C SER A 271 -8.72 14.57 19.18
N LEU A 272 -7.94 14.06 18.22
CA LEU A 272 -8.34 14.09 16.80
C LEU A 272 -9.52 13.15 16.54
N VAL A 273 -9.44 11.90 17.04
CA VAL A 273 -10.52 10.90 16.89
C VAL A 273 -11.83 11.37 17.53
N ALA A 274 -11.76 12.14 18.62
CA ALA A 274 -12.94 12.72 19.24
C ALA A 274 -13.55 13.89 18.45
N SER A 275 -12.77 14.56 17.59
CA SER A 275 -13.19 15.77 16.86
C SER A 275 -13.50 15.54 15.40
N TYR A 276 -12.93 14.52 14.78
CA TYR A 276 -13.00 14.24 13.34
C TYR A 276 -13.47 12.81 13.08
N PRO A 277 -14.13 12.53 11.95
CA PRO A 277 -14.59 11.19 11.59
C PRO A 277 -13.44 10.31 11.08
N ILE A 278 -12.43 10.09 11.92
CA ILE A 278 -11.24 9.31 11.60
C ILE A 278 -11.54 7.83 11.80
N VAL A 279 -11.37 7.03 10.76
CA VAL A 279 -11.57 5.56 10.79
C VAL A 279 -10.28 4.78 10.95
N SER A 280 -9.13 5.38 10.57
CA SER A 280 -7.84 4.69 10.51
C SER A 280 -6.68 5.64 10.74
N ILE A 281 -5.69 5.21 11.51
CA ILE A 281 -4.38 5.85 11.67
C ILE A 281 -3.31 4.79 11.42
N GLU A 282 -2.43 5.07 10.46
CA GLU A 282 -1.28 4.26 10.09
C GLU A 282 -0.02 4.84 10.75
N ASP A 283 0.83 3.96 11.26
CA ASP A 283 2.11 4.24 11.91
C ASP A 283 2.11 5.46 12.84
N PRO A 284 1.21 5.47 13.85
CA PRO A 284 1.09 6.60 14.78
C PRO A 284 2.30 6.78 15.71
N LEU A 285 3.15 5.76 15.82
CA LEU A 285 4.34 5.72 16.67
C LEU A 285 5.51 5.03 15.95
N ASP A 286 6.71 5.17 16.48
CA ASP A 286 7.93 4.56 15.96
C ASP A 286 7.82 3.03 15.84
N GLU A 287 8.44 2.44 14.80
CA GLU A 287 8.39 1.01 14.45
C GLU A 287 8.95 0.07 15.54
N ASP A 288 9.71 0.58 16.47
CA ASP A 288 10.29 -0.17 17.59
C ASP A 288 9.69 0.21 18.96
N ASP A 289 8.77 1.20 19.04
CA ASP A 289 8.06 1.57 20.28
C ASP A 289 6.88 0.62 20.58
N TRP A 290 7.18 -0.65 20.83
CA TRP A 290 6.16 -1.69 21.09
C TRP A 290 5.29 -1.39 22.31
N ASP A 291 5.84 -0.74 23.35
CA ASP A 291 5.10 -0.34 24.56
C ASP A 291 4.12 0.79 24.24
N GLY A 292 4.55 1.79 23.47
CA GLY A 292 3.69 2.85 22.96
C GLY A 292 2.57 2.31 22.07
N TRP A 293 2.89 1.38 21.17
CA TRP A 293 1.90 0.73 20.33
C TRP A 293 0.87 -0.08 21.13
N ALA A 294 1.29 -0.80 22.16
CA ALA A 294 0.36 -1.48 23.07
C ALA A 294 -0.55 -0.49 23.79
N ALA A 295 0.00 0.65 24.23
CA ALA A 295 -0.75 1.71 24.90
C ALA A 295 -1.80 2.37 23.98
N ILE A 296 -1.42 2.74 22.74
CA ILE A 296 -2.37 3.33 21.78
C ILE A 296 -3.43 2.32 21.35
N THR A 297 -3.08 1.04 21.21
CA THR A 297 -4.04 -0.01 20.87
C THR A 297 -5.08 -0.18 21.97
N LYS A 298 -4.67 -0.14 23.22
CA LYS A 298 -5.58 -0.14 24.36
C LYS A 298 -6.51 1.06 24.38
N GLU A 299 -6.02 2.25 24.04
CA GLU A 299 -6.80 3.51 24.09
C GLU A 299 -7.76 3.65 22.90
N LEU A 300 -7.29 3.38 21.68
CA LEU A 300 -8.01 3.70 20.44
C LEU A 300 -8.43 2.47 19.64
N GLY A 301 -7.84 1.29 19.87
CA GLY A 301 -8.02 0.12 19.01
C GLY A 301 -9.46 -0.45 18.97
N SER A 302 -10.30 -0.10 19.95
CA SER A 302 -11.74 -0.44 19.92
C SER A 302 -12.60 0.58 19.16
N LYS A 303 -12.05 1.76 18.85
CA LYS A 303 -12.76 2.89 18.25
C LYS A 303 -12.43 3.06 16.76
N ILE A 304 -11.16 2.81 16.40
CA ILE A 304 -10.64 2.99 15.06
C ILE A 304 -9.69 1.85 14.66
N GLN A 305 -9.34 1.83 13.39
CA GLN A 305 -8.28 1.00 12.86
C GLN A 305 -6.91 1.62 13.18
N LEU A 306 -5.98 0.81 13.67
CA LEU A 306 -4.57 1.14 13.85
C LEU A 306 -3.76 0.23 12.94
N VAL A 307 -3.13 0.81 11.93
CA VAL A 307 -2.41 0.07 10.88
C VAL A 307 -0.92 0.09 11.15
N GLY A 308 -0.29 -1.07 11.13
CA GLY A 308 1.16 -1.17 11.11
C GLY A 308 1.66 -1.34 9.67
N ASP A 309 2.41 -0.34 9.20
CA ASP A 309 3.23 -0.37 7.99
C ASP A 309 4.67 -0.73 8.37
N ASP A 310 5.48 0.22 8.82
CA ASP A 310 6.86 -0.01 9.26
C ASP A 310 6.93 -0.96 10.47
N LEU A 311 5.91 -0.95 11.33
CA LEU A 311 5.79 -1.88 12.44
C LEU A 311 5.84 -3.35 11.99
N PHE A 312 5.19 -3.70 10.89
CA PHE A 312 5.02 -5.08 10.43
C PHE A 312 5.77 -5.41 9.13
N VAL A 313 6.00 -4.43 8.25
CA VAL A 313 6.66 -4.55 6.94
C VAL A 313 6.17 -5.76 6.13
N THR A 314 4.87 -6.06 6.19
CA THR A 314 4.25 -7.24 5.55
C THR A 314 4.92 -8.58 5.94
N ASN A 315 5.68 -8.59 7.05
CA ASN A 315 6.47 -9.74 7.49
C ASN A 315 5.68 -10.61 8.49
N PRO A 316 5.43 -11.90 8.20
CA PRO A 316 4.67 -12.80 9.07
C PRO A 316 5.26 -12.94 10.49
N GLU A 317 6.59 -12.89 10.66
CA GLU A 317 7.24 -13.00 11.98
C GLU A 317 6.93 -11.76 12.85
N ARG A 318 7.04 -10.55 12.27
CA ARG A 318 6.71 -9.29 12.97
C ARG A 318 5.21 -9.18 13.25
N LEU A 319 4.37 -9.59 12.29
CA LEU A 319 2.92 -9.64 12.46
C LEU A 319 2.54 -10.61 13.59
N ALA A 320 3.12 -11.80 13.64
CA ALA A 320 2.89 -12.77 14.72
C ALA A 320 3.26 -12.21 16.10
N LYS A 321 4.37 -11.46 16.18
CA LYS A 321 4.76 -10.73 17.41
C LYS A 321 3.69 -9.71 17.82
N GLY A 322 3.19 -8.91 16.86
CA GLY A 322 2.14 -7.91 17.13
C GLY A 322 0.83 -8.54 17.58
N ILE A 323 0.42 -9.63 16.92
CA ILE A 323 -0.77 -10.39 17.31
C ILE A 323 -0.64 -10.94 18.74
N ALA A 324 0.51 -11.55 19.07
CA ALA A 324 0.76 -12.09 20.41
C ALA A 324 0.79 -10.99 21.49
N ALA A 325 1.27 -9.80 21.15
CA ALA A 325 1.31 -8.64 22.04
C ALA A 325 0.01 -7.83 22.05
N ASN A 326 -1.00 -8.20 21.24
CA ASN A 326 -2.24 -7.45 21.05
C ASN A 326 -1.97 -5.98 20.65
N THR A 327 -1.09 -5.78 19.66
CA THR A 327 -0.56 -4.50 19.21
C THR A 327 -1.05 -4.20 17.78
N ALA A 328 -1.60 -3.02 17.53
CA ALA A 328 -2.30 -2.64 16.31
C ALA A 328 -3.57 -3.51 16.09
N ASN A 329 -4.24 -3.38 14.96
CA ASN A 329 -5.41 -4.20 14.58
C ASN A 329 -5.62 -4.29 13.08
N ALA A 330 -4.65 -3.81 12.30
CA ALA A 330 -4.60 -3.94 10.85
C ALA A 330 -3.16 -4.00 10.34
N LEU A 331 -2.97 -4.68 9.22
CA LEU A 331 -1.73 -4.83 8.47
C LEU A 331 -1.80 -3.97 7.21
N LEU A 332 -0.81 -3.11 6.97
CA LEU A 332 -0.56 -2.60 5.63
C LEU A 332 0.16 -3.66 4.81
N VAL A 333 -0.28 -3.88 3.59
CA VAL A 333 0.24 -4.94 2.71
C VAL A 333 0.96 -4.31 1.53
N LYS A 334 2.27 -4.36 1.53
CA LYS A 334 3.15 -3.92 0.45
C LYS A 334 3.93 -5.13 -0.08
N VAL A 335 3.61 -5.58 -1.27
CA VAL A 335 4.19 -6.82 -1.85
C VAL A 335 5.72 -6.83 -1.89
N ASN A 336 6.34 -5.66 -2.07
CA ASN A 336 7.79 -5.54 -2.15
C ASN A 336 8.50 -5.50 -0.79
N GLN A 337 7.79 -5.25 0.33
CA GLN A 337 8.39 -5.27 1.67
C GLN A 337 8.78 -6.68 2.10
N ILE A 338 8.09 -7.69 1.58
CA ILE A 338 8.40 -9.11 1.83
C ILE A 338 9.01 -9.80 0.60
N GLY A 339 8.61 -9.41 -0.63
CA GLY A 339 9.28 -9.75 -1.87
C GLY A 339 8.84 -11.04 -2.56
N SER A 340 7.70 -11.64 -2.19
CA SER A 340 7.03 -12.71 -2.94
C SER A 340 5.52 -12.65 -2.76
N LEU A 341 4.78 -13.16 -3.75
CA LEU A 341 3.33 -13.28 -3.67
C LEU A 341 2.91 -14.26 -2.56
N THR A 342 3.59 -15.40 -2.47
CA THR A 342 3.31 -16.43 -1.45
C THR A 342 3.39 -15.87 -0.03
N GLU A 343 4.50 -15.21 0.33
CA GLU A 343 4.66 -14.64 1.67
C GLU A 343 3.68 -13.48 1.93
N THR A 344 3.36 -12.70 0.89
CA THR A 344 2.33 -11.65 0.98
C THR A 344 0.96 -12.24 1.34
N LEU A 345 0.55 -13.31 0.65
CA LEU A 345 -0.72 -13.99 0.92
C LEU A 345 -0.74 -14.65 2.30
N ASP A 346 0.38 -15.24 2.73
CA ASP A 346 0.53 -15.82 4.08
C ASP A 346 0.38 -14.75 5.18
N ALA A 347 0.95 -13.56 4.98
CA ALA A 347 0.77 -12.43 5.92
C ALA A 347 -0.69 -11.97 5.99
N VAL A 348 -1.36 -11.82 4.84
CA VAL A 348 -2.78 -11.45 4.78
C VAL A 348 -3.66 -12.49 5.46
N GLU A 349 -3.44 -13.78 5.19
CA GLU A 349 -4.19 -14.86 5.83
C GLU A 349 -4.00 -14.87 7.35
N MET A 350 -2.75 -14.72 7.81
CA MET A 350 -2.43 -14.62 9.25
C MET A 350 -3.17 -13.45 9.90
N ALA A 351 -3.15 -12.26 9.28
CA ALA A 351 -3.86 -11.08 9.76
C ALA A 351 -5.37 -11.36 9.90
N HIS A 352 -5.99 -11.89 8.86
CA HIS A 352 -7.43 -12.17 8.85
C HIS A 352 -7.83 -13.22 9.91
N ARG A 353 -7.06 -14.29 10.06
CA ARG A 353 -7.29 -15.33 11.09
C ARG A 353 -7.18 -14.79 12.51
N ALA A 354 -6.34 -13.76 12.72
CA ALA A 354 -6.21 -13.09 14.01
C ALA A 354 -7.25 -11.99 14.26
N GLY A 355 -8.18 -11.75 13.31
CA GLY A 355 -9.18 -10.68 13.40
C GLY A 355 -8.64 -9.28 13.09
N TYR A 356 -7.43 -9.20 12.53
CA TYR A 356 -6.88 -7.97 11.96
C TYR A 356 -7.51 -7.70 10.60
N ARG A 357 -7.55 -6.43 10.20
CA ARG A 357 -7.82 -6.06 8.81
C ARG A 357 -6.53 -5.98 8.02
N SER A 358 -6.66 -6.03 6.69
CA SER A 358 -5.54 -5.78 5.78
C SER A 358 -5.91 -4.65 4.84
N MET A 359 -4.95 -3.81 4.52
CA MET A 359 -5.09 -2.73 3.56
C MET A 359 -4.02 -2.91 2.48
N MET A 360 -4.44 -3.25 1.26
CA MET A 360 -3.51 -3.38 0.13
C MET A 360 -2.95 -2.00 -0.23
N SER A 361 -1.65 -1.88 -0.41
CA SER A 361 -0.99 -0.59 -0.56
C SER A 361 -0.01 -0.54 -1.73
N HIS A 362 0.03 0.64 -2.36
CA HIS A 362 1.07 1.05 -3.28
C HIS A 362 2.38 1.40 -2.56
N ARG A 363 3.36 1.88 -3.32
CA ARG A 363 4.56 2.58 -2.82
C ARG A 363 4.63 3.99 -3.43
N SER A 364 5.53 4.83 -2.88
CA SER A 364 5.76 6.19 -3.42
C SER A 364 6.33 6.16 -4.84
N GLY A 365 7.20 5.20 -5.18
CA GLY A 365 7.65 4.92 -6.55
C GLY A 365 6.82 3.80 -7.17
N GLU A 366 5.89 4.15 -8.05
CA GLU A 366 4.99 3.23 -8.74
C GLU A 366 5.25 3.18 -10.24
N THR A 367 4.66 2.17 -10.86
CA THR A 367 4.60 2.00 -12.31
C THR A 367 3.14 1.91 -12.75
N GLU A 368 2.90 1.68 -14.05
CA GLU A 368 1.56 1.37 -14.56
C GLU A 368 1.03 -0.02 -14.14
N ASP A 369 1.83 -0.84 -13.47
CA ASP A 369 1.42 -2.17 -12.97
C ASP A 369 0.23 -2.05 -12.01
N VAL A 370 -0.78 -2.91 -12.19
CA VAL A 370 -2.04 -2.86 -11.46
C VAL A 370 -2.26 -4.04 -10.51
N THR A 371 -1.26 -4.88 -10.31
CA THR A 371 -1.35 -6.12 -9.53
C THR A 371 -2.00 -5.94 -8.17
N ILE A 372 -1.69 -4.85 -7.45
CA ILE A 372 -2.27 -4.60 -6.12
C ILE A 372 -3.79 -4.37 -6.14
N ALA A 373 -4.34 -3.90 -7.25
CA ALA A 373 -5.80 -3.79 -7.42
C ALA A 373 -6.45 -5.18 -7.49
N ASP A 374 -5.87 -6.07 -8.28
CA ASP A 374 -6.32 -7.47 -8.38
C ASP A 374 -6.15 -8.19 -7.03
N LEU A 375 -5.01 -8.02 -6.33
CA LEU A 375 -4.77 -8.63 -5.03
C LEU A 375 -5.73 -8.11 -3.94
N ALA A 376 -6.13 -6.84 -3.98
CA ALA A 376 -7.11 -6.31 -3.03
C ALA A 376 -8.46 -7.04 -3.13
N VAL A 377 -8.89 -7.36 -4.35
CA VAL A 377 -10.14 -8.14 -4.57
C VAL A 377 -9.90 -9.62 -4.34
N ALA A 378 -8.76 -10.18 -4.79
CA ALA A 378 -8.41 -11.58 -4.59
C ALA A 378 -8.45 -12.00 -3.12
N THR A 379 -7.96 -11.14 -2.23
CA THR A 379 -7.91 -11.39 -0.79
C THR A 379 -9.17 -10.96 -0.04
N ASN A 380 -10.13 -10.30 -0.71
CA ASN A 380 -11.29 -9.67 -0.07
C ASN A 380 -10.90 -8.77 1.12
N CYS A 381 -9.75 -8.12 1.08
CA CYS A 381 -9.25 -7.32 2.21
C CYS A 381 -10.14 -6.11 2.53
N GLY A 382 -10.89 -5.62 1.55
CA GLY A 382 -11.90 -4.58 1.70
C GLY A 382 -11.35 -3.16 1.78
N GLN A 383 -10.02 -2.97 1.67
CA GLN A 383 -9.36 -1.67 1.72
C GLN A 383 -8.18 -1.61 0.74
N ILE A 384 -7.99 -0.46 0.10
CA ILE A 384 -6.82 -0.18 -0.75
C ILE A 384 -6.33 1.25 -0.53
N LYS A 385 -5.02 1.43 -0.37
CA LYS A 385 -4.31 2.70 -0.30
C LYS A 385 -3.44 2.81 -1.55
N THR A 386 -3.81 3.67 -2.50
CA THR A 386 -3.08 3.79 -3.77
C THR A 386 -3.01 5.23 -4.30
N GLY A 387 -2.89 6.19 -3.37
CA GLY A 387 -2.67 7.61 -3.66
C GLY A 387 -3.94 8.38 -3.99
N ALA A 388 -3.77 9.59 -4.52
CA ALA A 388 -4.86 10.45 -4.96
C ALA A 388 -5.51 9.95 -6.26
N PRO A 389 -6.74 10.39 -6.59
CA PRO A 389 -7.34 10.15 -7.90
C PRO A 389 -6.70 11.08 -8.98
N ALA A 390 -5.38 11.13 -8.98
CA ALA A 390 -4.52 11.90 -9.88
C ALA A 390 -3.18 11.17 -10.06
N ARG A 391 -2.44 11.48 -11.16
CA ARG A 391 -1.24 10.79 -11.64
C ARG A 391 -1.57 9.40 -12.21
N SER A 392 -1.05 9.10 -13.39
CA SER A 392 -1.45 7.93 -14.19
C SER A 392 -1.19 6.61 -13.48
N GLU A 393 -0.07 6.49 -12.77
CA GLU A 393 0.32 5.28 -12.05
C GLU A 393 -0.59 4.97 -10.85
N ARG A 394 -1.23 5.98 -10.26
CA ARG A 394 -2.25 5.83 -9.20
C ARG A 394 -3.59 5.49 -9.80
N VAL A 395 -4.02 6.29 -10.78
CA VAL A 395 -5.30 6.12 -11.48
C VAL A 395 -5.40 4.78 -12.19
N ALA A 396 -4.27 4.21 -12.65
CA ALA A 396 -4.24 2.87 -13.25
C ALA A 396 -4.86 1.80 -12.34
N LYS A 397 -4.56 1.82 -11.03
CA LYS A 397 -5.09 0.88 -10.03
C LYS A 397 -6.61 1.09 -9.82
N TYR A 398 -7.06 2.35 -9.75
CA TYR A 398 -8.48 2.67 -9.66
C TYR A 398 -9.25 2.22 -10.91
N ASN A 399 -8.69 2.46 -12.09
CA ASN A 399 -9.28 2.01 -13.35
C ASN A 399 -9.35 0.48 -13.44
N GLN A 400 -8.37 -0.22 -12.89
CA GLN A 400 -8.41 -1.69 -12.82
C GLN A 400 -9.55 -2.16 -11.91
N LEU A 401 -9.76 -1.54 -10.75
CA LEU A 401 -10.88 -1.86 -9.87
C LEU A 401 -12.24 -1.60 -10.51
N LEU A 402 -12.37 -0.56 -11.36
CA LEU A 402 -13.59 -0.35 -12.17
C LEU A 402 -13.84 -1.51 -13.15
N ARG A 403 -12.79 -2.01 -13.83
CA ARG A 403 -12.90 -3.17 -14.73
C ARG A 403 -13.28 -4.44 -13.97
N ILE A 404 -12.69 -4.64 -12.79
CA ILE A 404 -13.03 -5.78 -11.91
C ILE A 404 -14.49 -5.69 -11.45
N GLU A 405 -14.96 -4.50 -11.04
CA GLU A 405 -16.37 -4.30 -10.67
C GLU A 405 -17.32 -4.64 -11.84
N GLU A 406 -16.97 -4.20 -13.06
CA GLU A 406 -17.74 -4.51 -14.27
C GLU A 406 -17.72 -6.01 -14.59
N GLU A 407 -16.57 -6.68 -14.46
CA GLU A 407 -16.43 -8.13 -14.67
C GLU A 407 -17.24 -8.95 -13.66
N LEU A 408 -17.29 -8.52 -12.40
CA LEU A 408 -18.08 -9.16 -11.33
C LEU A 408 -19.59 -8.92 -11.49
N ALA A 409 -19.98 -7.84 -12.18
CA ALA A 409 -21.37 -7.44 -12.40
C ALA A 409 -22.19 -7.46 -11.08
N GLU A 410 -23.32 -8.18 -11.05
CA GLU A 410 -24.19 -8.29 -9.86
C GLU A 410 -23.53 -9.05 -8.67
N GLY A 411 -22.45 -9.77 -8.93
CA GLY A 411 -21.65 -10.43 -7.89
C GLY A 411 -20.74 -9.47 -7.13
N ALA A 412 -20.48 -8.26 -7.65
CA ALA A 412 -19.64 -7.28 -7.01
C ALA A 412 -20.24 -6.79 -5.70
N ARG A 413 -19.41 -6.74 -4.65
CA ARG A 413 -19.78 -6.21 -3.35
C ARG A 413 -18.79 -5.13 -2.92
N TYR A 414 -19.25 -3.90 -2.83
CA TYR A 414 -18.44 -2.84 -2.25
C TYR A 414 -18.35 -2.99 -0.73
N ALA A 415 -17.15 -2.93 -0.17
CA ALA A 415 -16.92 -3.16 1.26
C ALA A 415 -17.55 -2.06 2.15
N GLY A 416 -17.53 -0.80 1.69
CA GLY A 416 -18.15 0.32 2.36
C GLY A 416 -17.78 0.42 3.84
N ARG A 417 -18.73 0.81 4.68
CA ARG A 417 -18.54 0.91 6.14
C ARG A 417 -18.11 -0.42 6.78
N GLY A 418 -18.46 -1.56 6.19
CA GLY A 418 -18.05 -2.90 6.67
C GLY A 418 -16.53 -3.13 6.67
N ALA A 419 -15.77 -2.34 5.90
CA ALA A 419 -14.31 -2.37 5.94
C ALA A 419 -13.75 -1.90 7.29
N PHE A 420 -14.48 -1.06 8.03
CA PHE A 420 -14.05 -0.44 9.29
C PHE A 420 -14.99 -0.80 10.45
N PRO A 421 -15.02 -2.06 10.92
CA PRO A 421 -16.02 -2.55 11.88
C PRO A 421 -15.91 -1.92 13.28
N ARG A 422 -14.82 -1.20 13.57
CA ARG A 422 -14.60 -0.51 14.85
C ARG A 422 -15.13 0.93 14.85
N PHE A 423 -15.38 1.48 13.67
CA PHE A 423 -15.86 2.85 13.52
C PHE A 423 -17.39 2.92 13.71
N ASN A 424 -17.82 3.62 14.75
CA ASN A 424 -19.22 3.79 15.13
C ASN A 424 -19.75 5.21 14.86
N GLY A 425 -19.04 6.02 14.03
CA GLY A 425 -19.37 7.39 13.69
C GLY A 425 -20.59 7.57 12.77
#